data_b82b99c94819fe2a4b326360daf47b48
#
_entry.id   b82b99c94819fe2a4b326360daf47b48
#
_cell.length_a   1.000
_cell.length_b   1.000
_cell.length_c   1.000
_cell.angle_alpha   90.00
_cell.angle_beta   90.00
_cell.angle_gamma   90.00
#
_symmetry.space_group_name_H-M   'P 1'
#
loop_
_entity.id
_entity.type
_entity.pdbx_description
1 polymer ?
#
loop_
_entity_poly.entity_id
_entity_poly.type
_entity_poly.pdbx_seq_one_letter_code
_entity_poly.pdbx_strand_id
1 'polypeptide(L)'
;MLNREKHQLIMGQILKDIYADVSISPLLGFKDGTCAYFFYGLPRFSVDLDFDLLLVNKGNQKLVFDKIVAILSKYGQIKDQCIKRFTVFALLSYGDDDHNIKVEINVRKLVDNIQDHYEMKEYLGIPMFVAKKDYLFASKLLALVLRNETATRDIYDIHYFAKSNWGINNEVIKERTEKTTKEYLADCITFIEKVKDNRIMQGLGELIDSEKEKAWVRNHLKADTIFMLKNYMSVIK
;
A
#
# COMPACT_ATOMS: atom_id res chain seq x y z
N MET A 1 -2.28 -10.25 20.96
CA MET A 1 -2.27 -8.78 20.62
C MET A 1 -1.04 -8.50 19.80
N LEU A 2 -1.12 -7.74 18.71
CA LEU A 2 0.00 -7.43 17.82
C LEU A 2 1.12 -6.70 18.58
N ASN A 3 2.31 -7.30 18.68
CA ASN A 3 3.50 -6.60 19.15
C ASN A 3 4.06 -5.76 17.98
N ARG A 4 3.65 -4.50 17.91
CA ARG A 4 3.97 -3.60 16.79
C ARG A 4 5.46 -3.31 16.66
N GLU A 5 6.19 -3.16 17.75
CA GLU A 5 7.64 -2.90 17.73
C GLU A 5 8.38 -4.07 17.11
N LYS A 6 8.08 -5.30 17.57
CA LYS A 6 8.66 -6.52 17.02
C LYS A 6 8.29 -6.69 15.55
N HIS A 7 7.01 -6.48 15.19
CA HIS A 7 6.53 -6.60 13.82
C HIS A 7 7.22 -5.60 12.88
N GLN A 8 7.30 -4.32 13.30
CA GLN A 8 8.00 -3.28 12.54
C GLN A 8 9.49 -3.58 12.36
N LEU A 9 10.15 -4.06 13.42
CA LEU A 9 11.56 -4.43 13.36
C LEU A 9 11.79 -5.54 12.32
N ILE A 10 10.96 -6.59 12.35
CA ILE A 10 11.08 -7.72 11.41
C ILE A 10 10.80 -7.25 9.98
N MET A 11 9.74 -6.45 9.74
CA MET A 11 9.48 -5.87 8.42
C MET A 11 10.66 -5.02 7.92
N GLY A 12 11.26 -4.22 8.78
CA GLY A 12 12.43 -3.40 8.44
C GLY A 12 13.65 -4.25 8.07
N GLN A 13 13.90 -5.34 8.79
CA GLN A 13 14.97 -6.28 8.48
C GLN A 13 14.73 -7.03 7.16
N ILE A 14 13.49 -7.47 6.91
CA ILE A 14 13.10 -8.09 5.63
C ILE A 14 13.32 -7.11 4.48
N LEU A 15 12.87 -5.86 4.59
CA LEU A 15 13.11 -4.82 3.59
C LEU A 15 14.61 -4.61 3.33
N LYS A 16 15.40 -4.55 4.39
CA LYS A 16 16.87 -4.46 4.29
C LYS A 16 17.44 -5.61 3.47
N ASP A 17 17.07 -6.86 3.80
CA ASP A 17 17.59 -8.04 3.10
C ASP A 17 17.13 -8.08 1.62
N ILE A 18 15.90 -7.67 1.33
CA ILE A 18 15.37 -7.58 -0.05
C ILE A 18 16.20 -6.60 -0.87
N TYR A 19 16.44 -5.39 -0.35
CA TYR A 19 17.14 -4.35 -1.10
C TYR A 19 18.66 -4.48 -1.06
N ALA A 20 19.22 -5.27 -0.16
CA ALA A 20 20.63 -5.69 -0.17
C ALA A 20 20.92 -6.76 -1.23
N ASP A 21 19.91 -7.51 -1.69
CA ASP A 21 20.09 -8.50 -2.78
C ASP A 21 20.06 -7.79 -4.14
N VAL A 22 21.24 -7.56 -4.71
CA VAL A 22 21.43 -6.85 -5.99
C VAL A 22 20.75 -7.54 -7.18
N SER A 23 20.36 -8.80 -7.06
CA SER A 23 19.70 -9.54 -8.13
C SER A 23 18.20 -9.20 -8.25
N ILE A 24 17.56 -8.75 -7.17
CA ILE A 24 16.13 -8.44 -7.11
C ILE A 24 15.82 -7.00 -6.73
N SER A 25 16.72 -6.30 -6.04
CA SER A 25 16.47 -4.91 -5.62
C SER A 25 16.12 -3.95 -6.76
N PRO A 26 16.72 -4.03 -7.98
CA PRO A 26 16.32 -3.15 -9.09
C PRO A 26 14.98 -3.54 -9.72
N LEU A 27 14.46 -4.72 -9.39
CA LEU A 27 13.19 -5.23 -9.94
C LEU A 27 11.98 -4.86 -9.09
N LEU A 28 12.17 -4.36 -7.87
CA LEU A 28 11.09 -4.17 -6.88
C LEU A 28 10.89 -2.71 -6.54
N GLY A 29 9.65 -2.25 -6.67
CA GLY A 29 9.22 -0.94 -6.20
C GLY A 29 8.33 -1.09 -4.95
N PHE A 30 8.79 -0.59 -3.80
CA PHE A 30 8.06 -0.66 -2.53
C PHE A 30 6.90 0.33 -2.51
N LYS A 31 5.70 -0.12 -2.13
CA LYS A 31 4.48 0.66 -2.23
C LYS A 31 3.47 0.41 -1.10
N ASP A 32 2.28 1.00 -1.27
CA ASP A 32 1.08 0.84 -0.44
C ASP A 32 1.22 1.39 1.00
N GLY A 33 0.42 0.88 1.93
CA GLY A 33 0.28 1.43 3.27
C GLY A 33 1.57 1.42 4.09
N THR A 34 2.36 0.34 4.00
CA THR A 34 3.63 0.24 4.75
C THR A 34 4.70 1.17 4.19
N CYS A 35 4.72 1.38 2.88
CA CYS A 35 5.55 2.40 2.24
C CYS A 35 5.20 3.80 2.76
N ALA A 36 3.90 4.14 2.82
CA ALA A 36 3.44 5.43 3.35
C ALA A 36 3.76 5.58 4.85
N TYR A 37 3.67 4.50 5.62
CA TYR A 37 4.02 4.47 7.05
C TYR A 37 5.52 4.72 7.28
N PHE A 38 6.41 4.01 6.56
CA PHE A 38 7.87 4.15 6.77
C PHE A 38 8.44 5.45 6.20
N PHE A 39 7.94 5.92 5.07
CA PHE A 39 8.59 7.01 4.33
C PHE A 39 7.83 8.33 4.32
N TYR A 40 6.53 8.32 4.64
CA TYR A 40 5.69 9.50 4.46
C TYR A 40 4.82 9.84 5.67
N GLY A 41 5.08 9.21 6.83
CA GLY A 41 4.45 9.56 8.09
C GLY A 41 2.98 9.22 8.21
N LEU A 42 2.48 8.22 7.46
CA LEU A 42 1.11 7.73 7.65
C LEU A 42 0.92 7.30 9.11
N PRO A 43 -0.02 7.89 9.86
CA PRO A 43 -0.07 7.72 11.31
C PRO A 43 -0.66 6.39 11.79
N ARG A 44 -1.31 5.62 10.91
CA ARG A 44 -1.75 4.27 11.25
C ARG A 44 -0.66 3.24 11.03
N PHE A 45 -0.60 2.23 11.88
CA PHE A 45 0.27 1.08 11.69
C PHE A 45 -0.06 0.31 10.39
N SER A 46 0.93 -0.34 9.80
CA SER A 46 0.75 -1.18 8.61
C SER A 46 1.52 -2.49 8.77
N VAL A 47 0.98 -3.58 8.28
CA VAL A 47 1.42 -4.95 8.64
C VAL A 47 1.95 -5.78 7.46
N ASP A 48 1.75 -5.33 6.23
CA ASP A 48 2.08 -6.07 5.02
C ASP A 48 3.21 -5.38 4.24
N LEU A 49 3.96 -6.11 3.44
CA LEU A 49 4.97 -5.58 2.52
C LEU A 49 4.50 -5.75 1.08
N ASP A 50 4.18 -4.65 0.43
CA ASP A 50 3.62 -4.63 -0.92
C ASP A 50 4.61 -4.00 -1.92
N PHE A 51 4.76 -4.65 -3.08
CA PHE A 51 5.67 -4.21 -4.13
C PHE A 51 5.00 -4.27 -5.51
N ASP A 52 5.53 -3.50 -6.45
CA ASP A 52 5.35 -3.74 -7.89
C ASP A 52 6.61 -4.37 -8.47
N LEU A 53 6.44 -5.35 -9.37
CA LEU A 53 7.51 -5.85 -10.20
C LEU A 53 7.74 -4.86 -11.35
N LEU A 54 8.87 -4.14 -11.31
CA LEU A 54 9.16 -3.05 -12.24
C LEU A 54 9.45 -3.52 -13.67
N LEU A 55 9.97 -4.74 -13.82
CA LEU A 55 10.22 -5.40 -15.10
C LEU A 55 9.48 -6.73 -15.17
N VAL A 56 8.23 -6.69 -15.63
CA VAL A 56 7.32 -7.85 -15.62
C VAL A 56 7.66 -8.84 -16.74
N ASN A 57 8.19 -10.00 -16.36
CA ASN A 57 8.33 -11.19 -17.22
C ASN A 57 8.39 -12.46 -16.34
N LYS A 58 8.22 -13.64 -16.93
CA LYS A 58 8.21 -14.91 -16.19
C LYS A 58 9.51 -15.22 -15.48
N GLY A 59 10.65 -14.84 -16.06
CA GLY A 59 11.97 -15.04 -15.45
C GLY A 59 12.13 -14.22 -14.17
N ASN A 60 11.80 -12.93 -14.23
CA ASN A 60 11.85 -12.04 -13.07
C ASN A 60 10.83 -12.44 -11.99
N GLN A 61 9.62 -12.88 -12.37
CA GLN A 61 8.63 -13.40 -11.41
C GLN A 61 9.18 -14.58 -10.63
N LYS A 62 9.79 -15.56 -11.32
CA LYS A 62 10.39 -16.74 -10.69
C LYS A 62 11.58 -16.37 -9.81
N LEU A 63 12.50 -15.55 -10.33
CA LEU A 63 13.66 -15.08 -9.59
C LEU A 63 13.25 -14.38 -8.28
N VAL A 64 12.33 -13.42 -8.37
CA VAL A 64 11.85 -12.67 -7.21
C VAL A 64 11.14 -13.61 -6.23
N PHE A 65 10.30 -14.53 -6.69
CA PHE A 65 9.66 -15.51 -5.83
C PHE A 65 10.67 -16.34 -5.03
N ASP A 66 11.64 -16.94 -5.71
CA ASP A 66 12.65 -17.80 -5.05
C ASP A 66 13.49 -17.02 -4.02
N LYS A 67 13.87 -15.80 -4.36
CA LYS A 67 14.65 -14.93 -3.48
C LYS A 67 13.85 -14.44 -2.27
N ILE A 68 12.61 -14.02 -2.47
CA ILE A 68 11.72 -13.59 -1.37
C ILE A 68 11.49 -14.75 -0.39
N VAL A 69 11.18 -15.95 -0.89
CA VAL A 69 11.02 -17.13 -0.03
C VAL A 69 12.29 -17.43 0.76
N ALA A 70 13.47 -17.40 0.12
CA ALA A 70 14.75 -17.63 0.79
C ALA A 70 15.04 -16.56 1.87
N ILE A 71 14.73 -15.30 1.60
CA ILE A 71 14.90 -14.22 2.57
C ILE A 71 13.96 -14.41 3.75
N LEU A 72 12.66 -14.62 3.50
CA LEU A 72 11.64 -14.77 4.54
C LEU A 72 11.92 -15.97 5.45
N SER A 73 12.44 -17.08 4.90
CA SER A 73 12.78 -18.28 5.66
C SER A 73 13.84 -18.05 6.75
N LYS A 74 14.61 -16.95 6.70
CA LYS A 74 15.55 -16.56 7.77
C LYS A 74 14.83 -16.02 9.01
N TYR A 75 13.60 -15.54 8.87
CA TYR A 75 12.83 -14.84 9.91
C TYR A 75 11.77 -15.70 10.56
N GLY A 76 11.46 -16.88 10.00
CA GLY A 76 10.45 -17.78 10.56
C GLY A 76 9.95 -18.80 9.55
N GLN A 77 8.76 -19.34 9.79
CA GLN A 77 8.14 -20.36 8.97
C GLN A 77 7.30 -19.74 7.87
N ILE A 78 7.48 -20.17 6.63
CA ILE A 78 6.57 -19.83 5.53
C ILE A 78 5.31 -20.66 5.66
N LYS A 79 4.17 -20.00 5.90
CA LYS A 79 2.85 -20.66 6.02
C LYS A 79 2.18 -20.87 4.68
N ASP A 80 2.40 -19.95 3.73
CA ASP A 80 1.84 -20.05 2.38
C ASP A 80 2.74 -19.30 1.39
N GLN A 81 2.84 -19.81 0.16
CA GLN A 81 3.62 -19.18 -0.90
C GLN A 81 3.15 -19.64 -2.27
N CYS A 82 2.99 -18.73 -3.22
CA CYS A 82 2.60 -19.08 -4.57
C CYS A 82 2.89 -17.97 -5.59
N ILE A 83 3.02 -18.38 -6.85
CA ILE A 83 2.96 -17.48 -8.01
C ILE A 83 1.57 -17.60 -8.60
N LYS A 84 0.75 -16.54 -8.46
CA LYS A 84 -0.57 -16.42 -9.10
C LYS A 84 -0.45 -15.66 -10.42
N ARG A 85 -1.54 -15.63 -11.19
CA ARG A 85 -1.58 -14.91 -12.48
C ARG A 85 -1.10 -13.44 -12.38
N PHE A 86 -1.38 -12.76 -11.27
CA PHE A 86 -1.15 -11.34 -11.09
C PHE A 86 -0.36 -10.97 -9.84
N THR A 87 0.10 -11.95 -9.07
CA THR A 87 0.74 -11.70 -7.78
C THR A 87 1.73 -12.80 -7.46
N VAL A 88 2.91 -12.44 -7.04
CA VAL A 88 3.81 -13.30 -6.26
C VAL A 88 3.48 -13.07 -4.80
N PHE A 89 3.25 -14.15 -4.06
CA PHE A 89 2.74 -14.11 -2.69
C PHE A 89 3.57 -14.99 -1.77
N ALA A 90 3.85 -14.50 -0.57
CA ALA A 90 4.39 -15.29 0.53
C ALA A 90 3.84 -14.81 1.87
N LEU A 91 3.58 -15.73 2.79
CA LEU A 91 3.08 -15.47 4.14
C LEU A 91 4.06 -16.04 5.17
N LEU A 92 4.70 -15.15 5.91
CA LEU A 92 5.66 -15.48 6.96
C LEU A 92 4.99 -15.48 8.33
N SER A 93 5.20 -16.55 9.10
CA SER A 93 4.97 -16.59 10.56
C SER A 93 6.30 -16.49 11.27
N TYR A 94 6.47 -15.52 12.14
CA TYR A 94 7.72 -15.28 12.87
C TYR A 94 7.68 -15.72 14.34
N GLY A 95 6.84 -16.70 14.63
CA GLY A 95 6.89 -17.48 15.89
C GLY A 95 5.82 -17.19 16.91
N ASP A 96 4.98 -16.16 16.73
CA ASP A 96 3.83 -15.90 17.61
C ASP A 96 2.54 -16.16 16.85
N ASP A 97 1.55 -16.75 17.51
CA ASP A 97 0.29 -17.19 16.87
C ASP A 97 -0.59 -16.03 16.36
N ASP A 98 -0.23 -14.78 16.68
CA ASP A 98 -1.14 -13.67 16.49
C ASP A 98 -1.07 -13.00 15.12
N HIS A 99 0.14 -12.82 14.54
CA HIS A 99 0.28 -12.04 13.29
C HIS A 99 1.35 -12.61 12.36
N ASN A 100 1.00 -12.63 11.07
CA ASN A 100 1.92 -12.99 10.00
C ASN A 100 2.33 -11.73 9.24
N ILE A 101 3.48 -11.76 8.57
CA ILE A 101 3.86 -10.75 7.59
C ILE A 101 3.54 -11.30 6.21
N LYS A 102 2.67 -10.61 5.50
CA LYS A 102 2.35 -10.90 4.12
C LYS A 102 3.27 -10.09 3.22
N VAL A 103 3.88 -10.76 2.24
CA VAL A 103 4.63 -10.12 1.15
C VAL A 103 3.90 -10.37 -0.14
N GLU A 104 3.47 -9.30 -0.80
CA GLU A 104 2.80 -9.34 -2.10
C GLU A 104 3.57 -8.51 -3.14
N ILE A 105 3.85 -9.12 -4.29
CA ILE A 105 4.45 -8.43 -5.41
C ILE A 105 3.45 -8.50 -6.57
N ASN A 106 2.91 -7.34 -6.94
CA ASN A 106 2.04 -7.23 -8.10
C ASN A 106 2.87 -7.41 -9.38
N VAL A 107 2.44 -8.33 -10.23
CA VAL A 107 3.10 -8.67 -11.50
C VAL A 107 2.27 -8.32 -12.72
N ARG A 108 1.29 -7.41 -12.58
CA ARG A 108 0.54 -6.85 -13.70
C ARG A 108 1.35 -5.71 -14.32
N LYS A 109 1.32 -5.60 -15.64
CA LYS A 109 1.66 -4.33 -16.27
C LYS A 109 0.51 -3.36 -15.99
N LEU A 110 0.69 -2.47 -15.02
CA LEU A 110 -0.35 -1.56 -14.57
C LEU A 110 -0.39 -0.26 -15.37
N VAL A 111 0.78 0.27 -15.67
CA VAL A 111 1.02 1.51 -16.40
C VAL A 111 2.28 1.37 -17.25
N ASP A 112 2.40 2.19 -18.29
CA ASP A 112 3.65 2.28 -19.02
C ASP A 112 4.70 2.99 -18.15
N ASN A 113 5.98 2.64 -18.35
CA ASN A 113 7.12 3.24 -17.65
C ASN A 113 6.93 3.29 -16.11
N ILE A 114 6.46 2.20 -15.51
CA ILE A 114 6.17 2.11 -14.07
C ILE A 114 7.33 2.62 -13.20
N GLN A 115 8.58 2.51 -13.66
CA GLN A 115 9.77 2.98 -12.95
C GLN A 115 9.75 4.49 -12.69
N ASP A 116 9.12 5.29 -13.56
CA ASP A 116 9.02 6.73 -13.41
C ASP A 116 8.15 7.16 -12.22
N HIS A 117 7.35 6.24 -11.70
CA HIS A 117 6.52 6.46 -10.51
C HIS A 117 7.22 6.11 -9.20
N TYR A 118 8.49 5.73 -9.26
CA TYR A 118 9.33 5.42 -8.10
C TYR A 118 10.47 6.41 -7.97
N GLU A 119 10.95 6.59 -6.75
CA GLU A 119 12.13 7.40 -6.42
C GLU A 119 13.04 6.63 -5.47
N MET A 120 14.33 6.94 -5.51
CA MET A 120 15.28 6.36 -4.58
C MET A 120 15.17 7.06 -3.21
N LYS A 121 14.91 6.28 -2.15
CA LYS A 121 14.96 6.74 -0.77
C LYS A 121 15.85 5.81 0.05
N GLU A 122 16.35 6.31 1.16
CA GLU A 122 17.19 5.52 2.07
C GLU A 122 16.38 5.10 3.30
N TYR A 123 16.51 3.84 3.69
CA TYR A 123 16.02 3.31 4.96
C TYR A 123 17.09 2.46 5.61
N LEU A 124 17.52 2.81 6.83
CA LEU A 124 18.60 2.14 7.58
C LEU A 124 19.90 1.98 6.78
N GLY A 125 20.28 3.00 6.00
CA GLY A 125 21.48 3.01 5.18
C GLY A 125 21.36 2.22 3.85
N ILE A 126 20.18 1.71 3.51
CA ILE A 126 19.94 0.93 2.28
C ILE A 126 19.08 1.75 1.32
N PRO A 127 19.55 1.98 0.07
CA PRO A 127 18.74 2.64 -0.95
C PRO A 127 17.63 1.71 -1.44
N MET A 128 16.41 2.24 -1.57
CA MET A 128 15.20 1.52 -1.96
C MET A 128 14.43 2.29 -3.02
N PHE A 129 13.85 1.61 -4.00
CA PHE A 129 12.84 2.20 -4.87
C PHE A 129 11.51 2.29 -4.14
N VAL A 130 11.08 3.52 -3.86
CA VAL A 130 9.88 3.85 -3.07
C VAL A 130 8.89 4.57 -3.96
N ALA A 131 7.64 4.15 -3.92
CA ALA A 131 6.57 4.78 -4.71
C ALA A 131 6.41 6.26 -4.35
N LYS A 132 6.37 7.13 -5.37
CA LYS A 132 6.12 8.57 -5.19
C LYS A 132 4.74 8.83 -4.59
N LYS A 133 4.59 9.94 -3.89
CA LYS A 133 3.35 10.32 -3.20
C LYS A 133 2.12 10.35 -4.13
N ASP A 134 2.28 10.95 -5.32
CA ASP A 134 1.21 11.08 -6.31
C ASP A 134 0.77 9.71 -6.87
N TYR A 135 1.72 8.80 -7.07
CA TYR A 135 1.45 7.42 -7.48
C TYR A 135 0.75 6.62 -6.37
N LEU A 136 1.20 6.76 -5.11
CA LEU A 136 0.53 6.12 -3.96
C LEU A 136 -0.91 6.59 -3.82
N PHE A 137 -1.15 7.91 -3.99
CA PHE A 137 -2.49 8.45 -3.88
C PHE A 137 -3.40 7.93 -5.01
N ALA A 138 -2.94 8.00 -6.26
CA ALA A 138 -3.69 7.43 -7.39
C ALA A 138 -3.98 5.94 -7.19
N SER A 139 -2.99 5.16 -6.73
CA SER A 139 -3.13 3.73 -6.46
C SER A 139 -4.16 3.43 -5.37
N LYS A 140 -4.24 4.25 -4.32
CA LYS A 140 -5.27 4.11 -3.26
C LYS A 140 -6.67 4.46 -3.75
N LEU A 141 -6.82 5.51 -4.55
CA LEU A 141 -8.09 5.85 -5.18
C LEU A 141 -8.56 4.70 -6.10
N LEU A 142 -7.65 4.12 -6.89
CA LEU A 142 -7.95 2.98 -7.75
C LEU A 142 -8.34 1.73 -6.93
N ALA A 143 -7.62 1.44 -5.85
CA ALA A 143 -7.92 0.31 -4.98
C ALA A 143 -9.29 0.43 -4.31
N LEU A 144 -9.69 1.64 -3.92
CA LEU A 144 -10.97 1.91 -3.26
C LEU A 144 -12.17 1.46 -4.10
N VAL A 145 -12.13 1.72 -5.41
CA VAL A 145 -13.28 1.48 -6.31
C VAL A 145 -13.18 0.13 -7.01
N LEU A 146 -11.96 -0.31 -7.37
CA LEU A 146 -11.75 -1.50 -8.19
C LEU A 146 -11.68 -2.82 -7.39
N ARG A 147 -11.60 -2.76 -6.05
CA ARG A 147 -11.64 -3.96 -5.22
C ARG A 147 -13.09 -4.41 -5.01
N ASN A 148 -13.30 -5.74 -4.99
CA ASN A 148 -14.60 -6.33 -4.70
C ASN A 148 -15.05 -6.15 -3.25
N GLU A 149 -14.10 -5.92 -2.33
CA GLU A 149 -14.36 -5.71 -0.91
C GLU A 149 -13.86 -4.35 -0.46
N THR A 150 -14.69 -3.64 0.30
CA THR A 150 -14.34 -2.34 0.86
C THR A 150 -13.28 -2.49 1.95
N ALA A 151 -12.09 -1.97 1.70
CA ALA A 151 -11.08 -1.81 2.74
C ALA A 151 -11.19 -0.39 3.32
N THR A 152 -11.83 -0.23 4.47
CA THR A 152 -12.02 1.09 5.11
C THR A 152 -10.71 1.77 5.46
N ARG A 153 -9.63 1.00 5.66
CA ARG A 153 -8.27 1.53 5.78
C ARG A 153 -7.82 2.34 4.56
N ASP A 154 -8.32 2.02 3.35
CA ASP A 154 -8.01 2.82 2.16
C ASP A 154 -8.65 4.22 2.23
N ILE A 155 -9.83 4.37 2.85
CA ILE A 155 -10.46 5.67 3.10
C ILE A 155 -9.60 6.51 4.07
N TYR A 156 -9.04 5.89 5.10
CA TYR A 156 -8.14 6.55 6.04
C TYR A 156 -6.86 7.03 5.35
N ASP A 157 -6.25 6.20 4.52
CA ASP A 157 -5.06 6.56 3.75
C ASP A 157 -5.34 7.72 2.79
N ILE A 158 -6.45 7.65 2.05
CA ILE A 158 -6.92 8.70 1.13
C ILE A 158 -7.12 10.02 1.89
N HIS A 159 -7.78 9.98 3.06
CA HIS A 159 -7.95 11.16 3.89
C HIS A 159 -6.59 11.77 4.29
N TYR A 160 -5.65 10.94 4.77
CA TYR A 160 -4.34 11.41 5.16
C TYR A 160 -3.57 12.03 3.98
N PHE A 161 -3.60 11.40 2.81
CA PHE A 161 -2.93 11.91 1.61
C PHE A 161 -3.54 13.23 1.15
N ALA A 162 -4.86 13.32 1.15
CA ALA A 162 -5.57 14.54 0.79
C ALA A 162 -5.30 15.68 1.79
N LYS A 163 -5.36 15.40 3.09
CA LYS A 163 -5.04 16.37 4.16
C LYS A 163 -3.60 16.88 4.08
N SER A 164 -2.69 16.02 3.63
CA SER A 164 -1.27 16.35 3.42
C SER A 164 -0.99 17.04 2.08
N ASN A 165 -2.03 17.38 1.31
CA ASN A 165 -1.95 18.04 -0.01
C ASN A 165 -1.06 17.29 -1.02
N TRP A 166 -1.12 15.96 -1.04
CA TRP A 166 -0.39 15.19 -2.04
C TRP A 166 -1.01 15.39 -3.42
N GLY A 167 -0.19 15.48 -4.47
CA GLY A 167 -0.65 15.42 -5.85
C GLY A 167 -1.31 14.08 -6.16
N ILE A 168 -2.18 14.05 -7.16
CA ILE A 168 -2.74 12.81 -7.72
C ILE A 168 -2.10 12.60 -9.09
N ASN A 169 -1.59 11.40 -9.36
CA ASN A 169 -1.02 11.07 -10.66
C ASN A 169 -2.16 10.86 -11.68
N ASN A 170 -2.38 11.88 -12.52
CA ASN A 170 -3.47 11.89 -13.50
C ASN A 170 -3.30 10.84 -14.60
N GLU A 171 -2.05 10.57 -15.00
CA GLU A 171 -1.74 9.60 -16.05
C GLU A 171 -2.12 8.19 -15.59
N VAL A 172 -1.75 7.84 -14.36
CA VAL A 172 -2.09 6.54 -13.75
C VAL A 172 -3.60 6.34 -13.67
N ILE A 173 -4.36 7.35 -13.26
CA ILE A 173 -5.83 7.27 -13.24
C ILE A 173 -6.36 7.04 -14.66
N LYS A 174 -5.90 7.84 -15.64
CA LYS A 174 -6.36 7.78 -17.02
C LYS A 174 -6.04 6.43 -17.67
N GLU A 175 -4.80 5.93 -17.53
CA GLU A 175 -4.40 4.64 -18.09
C GLU A 175 -5.19 3.45 -17.51
N ARG A 176 -5.57 3.56 -16.23
CA ARG A 176 -6.23 2.47 -15.52
C ARG A 176 -7.75 2.47 -15.65
N THR A 177 -8.36 3.61 -15.97
CA THR A 177 -9.82 3.77 -15.92
C THR A 177 -10.41 4.42 -17.18
N GLU A 178 -9.58 4.96 -18.07
CA GLU A 178 -9.96 5.77 -19.22
C GLU A 178 -10.71 7.08 -18.84
N LYS A 179 -10.78 7.40 -17.54
CA LYS A 179 -11.44 8.59 -16.98
C LYS A 179 -10.45 9.69 -16.67
N THR A 180 -10.92 10.92 -16.66
CA THR A 180 -10.21 12.04 -16.03
C THR A 180 -10.16 11.85 -14.53
N THR A 181 -9.17 12.44 -13.87
CA THR A 181 -9.07 12.39 -12.40
C THR A 181 -10.33 12.95 -11.73
N LYS A 182 -10.91 14.00 -12.29
CA LYS A 182 -12.14 14.61 -11.77
C LYS A 182 -13.34 13.66 -11.80
N GLU A 183 -13.54 12.96 -12.91
CA GLU A 183 -14.59 11.93 -13.04
C GLU A 183 -14.35 10.77 -12.07
N TYR A 184 -13.11 10.33 -11.94
CA TYR A 184 -12.78 9.23 -11.04
C TYR A 184 -12.93 9.60 -9.56
N LEU A 185 -12.61 10.83 -9.18
CA LEU A 185 -12.89 11.35 -7.83
C LEU A 185 -14.39 11.35 -7.51
N ALA A 186 -15.25 11.64 -8.49
CA ALA A 186 -16.70 11.54 -8.30
C ALA A 186 -17.14 10.09 -8.02
N ASP A 187 -16.55 9.11 -8.72
CA ASP A 187 -16.78 7.68 -8.43
C ASP A 187 -16.33 7.32 -7.01
N CYS A 188 -15.14 7.77 -6.60
CA CYS A 188 -14.62 7.55 -5.24
C CYS A 188 -15.55 8.13 -4.17
N ILE A 189 -16.04 9.36 -4.37
CA ILE A 189 -17.00 10.00 -3.45
C ILE A 189 -18.27 9.17 -3.37
N THR A 190 -18.86 8.79 -4.52
CA THR A 190 -20.05 7.94 -4.57
C THR A 190 -19.85 6.61 -3.86
N PHE A 191 -18.66 6.03 -3.99
CA PHE A 191 -18.31 4.79 -3.29
C PHE A 191 -18.25 4.99 -1.78
N ILE A 192 -17.56 6.05 -1.32
CA ILE A 192 -17.42 6.35 0.12
C ILE A 192 -18.80 6.64 0.74
N GLU A 193 -19.68 7.36 0.05
CA GLU A 193 -21.05 7.65 0.52
C GLU A 193 -21.86 6.38 0.82
N LYS A 194 -21.64 5.29 0.06
CA LYS A 194 -22.32 4.00 0.24
C LYS A 194 -21.75 3.18 1.41
N VAL A 195 -20.56 3.50 1.92
CA VAL A 195 -19.98 2.79 3.06
C VAL A 195 -20.81 3.05 4.30
N LYS A 196 -21.26 1.97 4.96
CA LYS A 196 -22.03 2.06 6.20
C LYS A 196 -21.17 2.54 7.35
N ASP A 197 -21.66 3.49 8.15
CA ASP A 197 -20.89 4.13 9.22
C ASP A 197 -20.42 3.13 10.29
N ASN A 198 -21.20 2.08 10.57
CA ASN A 198 -20.81 1.01 11.51
C ASN A 198 -19.65 0.14 10.99
N ARG A 199 -19.28 0.24 9.71
CA ARG A 199 -18.14 -0.49 9.11
C ARG A 199 -16.87 0.35 9.02
N ILE A 200 -16.93 1.66 9.30
CA ILE A 200 -15.79 2.56 9.07
C ILE A 200 -14.55 2.19 9.88
N MET A 201 -14.70 1.50 11.02
CA MET A 201 -13.62 1.01 11.86
C MET A 201 -13.11 -0.38 11.47
N GLN A 202 -13.74 -1.06 10.51
CA GLN A 202 -13.38 -2.42 10.14
C GLN A 202 -11.95 -2.45 9.56
N GLY A 203 -11.05 -3.24 10.18
CA GLY A 203 -9.65 -3.33 9.78
C GLY A 203 -8.77 -2.13 10.17
N LEU A 204 -9.32 -1.11 10.88
CA LEU A 204 -8.56 0.03 11.40
C LEU A 204 -8.32 -0.05 12.91
N GLY A 205 -9.18 -0.73 13.67
CA GLY A 205 -9.18 -0.66 15.13
C GLY A 205 -7.87 -1.10 15.78
N GLU A 206 -7.19 -2.09 15.22
CA GLU A 206 -5.89 -2.57 15.68
C GLU A 206 -4.70 -1.76 15.13
N LEU A 207 -4.93 -0.94 14.10
CA LEU A 207 -3.90 -0.17 13.42
C LEU A 207 -3.77 1.26 13.96
N ILE A 208 -4.72 1.72 14.78
CA ILE A 208 -4.75 3.05 15.41
C ILE A 208 -4.63 2.87 16.92
N ASP A 209 -3.73 3.63 17.56
CA ASP A 209 -3.47 3.52 19.00
C ASP A 209 -4.40 4.38 19.84
N SER A 210 -4.61 5.61 19.40
CA SER A 210 -5.31 6.63 20.17
C SER A 210 -6.83 6.43 20.15
N GLU A 211 -7.44 6.27 21.34
CA GLU A 211 -8.90 6.22 21.44
C GLU A 211 -9.56 7.52 20.96
N LYS A 212 -8.87 8.66 21.11
CA LYS A 212 -9.32 9.94 20.55
C LYS A 212 -9.37 9.87 19.02
N GLU A 213 -8.37 9.29 18.40
CA GLU A 213 -8.31 9.12 16.95
C GLU A 213 -9.36 8.11 16.47
N LYS A 214 -9.55 7.00 17.18
CA LYS A 214 -10.61 6.04 16.88
C LYS A 214 -12.01 6.69 16.96
N ALA A 215 -12.25 7.55 17.94
CA ALA A 215 -13.49 8.31 18.06
C ALA A 215 -13.66 9.28 16.90
N TRP A 216 -12.58 9.97 16.50
CA TRP A 216 -12.60 10.84 15.34
C TRP A 216 -12.89 10.06 14.04
N VAL A 217 -12.24 8.91 13.83
CA VAL A 217 -12.50 8.04 12.67
C VAL A 217 -13.97 7.64 12.58
N ARG A 218 -14.59 7.21 13.70
CA ARG A 218 -16.01 6.83 13.72
C ARG A 218 -16.94 7.95 13.32
N ASN A 219 -16.64 9.18 13.73
CA ASN A 219 -17.57 10.30 13.61
C ASN A 219 -17.30 11.22 12.42
N HIS A 220 -16.06 11.29 11.94
CA HIS A 220 -15.63 12.34 11.00
C HIS A 220 -14.95 11.83 9.74
N LEU A 221 -14.25 10.70 9.76
CA LEU A 221 -13.40 10.25 8.65
C LEU A 221 -14.14 10.27 7.31
N LYS A 222 -15.34 9.72 7.26
CA LYS A 222 -16.14 9.61 6.03
C LYS A 222 -16.48 11.00 5.45
N ALA A 223 -17.04 11.86 6.27
CA ALA A 223 -17.46 13.21 5.87
C ALA A 223 -16.26 14.07 5.46
N ASP A 224 -15.17 14.03 6.24
CA ASP A 224 -13.96 14.79 5.98
C ASP A 224 -13.28 14.32 4.69
N THR A 225 -13.21 13.00 4.45
CA THR A 225 -12.64 12.47 3.21
C THR A 225 -13.43 12.94 1.99
N ILE A 226 -14.76 12.88 2.03
CA ILE A 226 -15.63 13.38 0.95
C ILE A 226 -15.38 14.87 0.72
N PHE A 227 -15.30 15.67 1.79
CA PHE A 227 -15.03 17.10 1.70
C PHE A 227 -13.67 17.37 1.04
N MET A 228 -12.60 16.67 1.46
CA MET A 228 -11.28 16.80 0.88
C MET A 228 -11.27 16.45 -0.61
N LEU A 229 -11.91 15.35 -1.02
CA LEU A 229 -11.97 14.95 -2.43
C LEU A 229 -12.77 15.95 -3.27
N LYS A 230 -13.85 16.54 -2.75
CA LYS A 230 -14.58 17.65 -3.42
C LYS A 230 -13.69 18.88 -3.62
N ASN A 231 -12.83 19.21 -2.65
CA ASN A 231 -11.86 20.30 -2.79
C ASN A 231 -10.85 19.99 -3.91
N TYR A 232 -10.31 18.76 -3.99
CA TYR A 232 -9.45 18.36 -5.11
C TYR A 232 -10.16 18.51 -6.46
N MET A 233 -11.42 18.10 -6.57
CA MET A 233 -12.21 18.27 -7.81
C MET A 233 -12.40 19.73 -8.22
N SER A 234 -12.44 20.66 -7.28
CA SER A 234 -12.63 22.08 -7.58
C SER A 234 -11.38 22.76 -8.13
N VAL A 235 -10.18 22.25 -7.81
CA VAL A 235 -8.90 22.83 -8.23
C VAL A 235 -8.26 22.11 -9.43
N ILE A 236 -8.67 20.87 -9.73
CA ILE A 236 -8.24 20.16 -10.93
C ILE A 236 -8.99 20.74 -12.14
N LYS A 237 -8.18 21.23 -13.10
CA LYS A 237 -8.67 21.77 -14.38
C LYS A 237 -9.06 20.67 -15.34
#